data_88e09055047c30dfb3aca5510fc66de8
#
_entry.id   88e09055047c30dfb3aca5510fc66de8
#
_cell.length_a   1.000
_cell.length_b   1.000
_cell.length_c   1.000
_cell.angle_alpha   90.00
_cell.angle_beta   90.00
_cell.angle_gamma   90.00
#
_symmetry.space_group_name_H-M   'P 1'
#
loop_
_entity.id
_entity.type
_entity.pdbx_description
1 polymer ?
#
loop_
_entity_poly.entity_id
_entity_poly.type
_entity_poly.pdbx_seq_one_letter_code
_entity_poly.pdbx_strand_id
1 'polypeptide(L)'
;KLNSILIYLRALLIFFLIGPILLLLIFINTKLLYIIVIPFCKFMMFVFGCKVKIKGNLPVNESFVIMANHQSFLDVFAIPTALSGKFSAVAASMNFKIPVYSTFLKKLKVVAIDRSNLENAIKSISKAEKVLELGYHIVILPEGTRTVTGKINSFKKGGFHLAKNTKSRIIPIVTKGLYD
;
A
#
# COMPACT_ATOMS: atom_id res chain seq x y z
N LYS A 1 -10.86 13.79 -21.90
CA LYS A 1 -11.88 13.68 -20.82
C LYS A 1 -12.79 12.45 -20.98
N LEU A 2 -13.37 12.20 -22.18
CA LEU A 2 -14.25 11.04 -22.40
C LEU A 2 -13.50 9.71 -22.21
N ASN A 3 -12.29 9.59 -22.73
CA ASN A 3 -11.45 8.40 -22.55
C ASN A 3 -11.11 8.13 -21.06
N SER A 4 -10.88 9.18 -20.29
CA SER A 4 -10.62 9.02 -18.85
C SER A 4 -11.85 8.48 -18.13
N ILE A 5 -13.04 9.01 -18.43
CA ILE A 5 -14.30 8.53 -17.83
C ILE A 5 -14.52 7.04 -18.16
N LEU A 6 -14.31 6.64 -19.40
CA LEU A 6 -14.46 5.24 -19.83
C LEU A 6 -13.46 4.31 -19.12
N ILE A 7 -12.23 4.76 -18.90
CA ILE A 7 -11.21 4.01 -18.16
C ILE A 7 -11.67 3.80 -16.70
N TYR A 8 -12.14 4.87 -16.02
CA TYR A 8 -12.63 4.76 -14.66
C TYR A 8 -13.88 3.88 -14.53
N LEU A 9 -14.85 4.00 -15.44
CA LEU A 9 -16.04 3.15 -15.46
C LEU A 9 -15.68 1.67 -15.65
N ARG A 10 -14.75 1.37 -16.58
CA ARG A 10 -14.25 0.02 -16.79
C ARG A 10 -13.52 -0.52 -15.56
N ALA A 11 -12.67 0.28 -14.93
CA ALA A 11 -11.97 -0.12 -13.72
C ALA A 11 -12.93 -0.38 -12.55
N LEU A 12 -13.96 0.45 -12.41
CA LEU A 12 -15.00 0.28 -11.40
C LEU A 12 -15.80 -1.01 -11.64
N LEU A 13 -16.22 -1.26 -12.88
CA LEU A 13 -16.92 -2.50 -13.24
C LEU A 13 -16.08 -3.74 -12.92
N ILE A 14 -14.82 -3.75 -13.31
CA ILE A 14 -13.88 -4.84 -13.02
C ILE A 14 -13.70 -5.01 -11.51
N PHE A 15 -13.56 -3.92 -10.76
CA PHE A 15 -13.44 -3.96 -9.30
C PHE A 15 -14.67 -4.60 -8.65
N PHE A 16 -15.88 -4.27 -9.10
CA PHE A 16 -17.12 -4.86 -8.58
C PHE A 16 -17.33 -6.30 -9.00
N LEU A 17 -16.83 -6.73 -10.15
CA LEU A 17 -16.94 -8.12 -10.60
C LEU A 17 -15.90 -9.03 -9.94
N ILE A 18 -14.64 -8.57 -9.89
CA ILE A 18 -13.52 -9.39 -9.40
C ILE A 18 -13.31 -9.23 -7.89
N GLY A 19 -13.57 -8.05 -7.34
CA GLY A 19 -13.37 -7.76 -5.92
C GLY A 19 -14.06 -8.74 -4.97
N PRO A 20 -15.34 -9.06 -5.13
CA PRO A 20 -16.04 -10.04 -4.29
C PRO A 20 -15.44 -11.44 -4.38
N ILE A 21 -15.00 -11.87 -5.57
CA ILE A 21 -14.37 -13.17 -5.78
C ILE A 21 -13.03 -13.23 -5.05
N LEU A 22 -12.22 -12.17 -5.17
CA LEU A 22 -10.95 -12.06 -4.45
C LEU A 22 -11.17 -12.06 -2.93
N LEU A 23 -12.19 -11.37 -2.44
CA LEU A 23 -12.56 -11.39 -1.03
C LEU A 23 -12.92 -12.80 -0.56
N LEU A 24 -13.72 -13.53 -1.31
CA LEU A 24 -14.09 -14.90 -0.99
C LEU A 24 -12.85 -15.80 -0.90
N LEU A 25 -11.95 -15.72 -1.87
CA LEU A 25 -10.68 -16.47 -1.86
C LEU A 25 -9.79 -16.11 -0.66
N ILE A 26 -9.75 -14.85 -0.25
CA ILE A 26 -9.01 -14.38 0.93
C ILE A 26 -9.58 -14.96 2.23
N PHE A 27 -10.90 -15.16 2.31
CA PHE A 27 -11.53 -15.80 3.47
C PHE A 27 -11.13 -17.28 3.59
N ILE A 28 -10.95 -17.97 2.47
CA ILE A 28 -10.59 -19.39 2.43
C ILE A 28 -9.10 -19.58 2.79
N ASN A 29 -8.20 -18.78 2.24
CA ASN A 29 -6.76 -18.94 2.47
C ASN A 29 -5.99 -17.63 2.35
N THR A 30 -5.44 -17.15 3.47
CA THR A 30 -4.65 -15.91 3.49
C THR A 30 -3.30 -16.01 2.77
N LYS A 31 -2.76 -17.21 2.52
CA LYS A 31 -1.54 -17.38 1.72
C LYS A 31 -1.80 -17.06 0.25
N LEU A 32 -2.99 -17.41 -0.27
CA LEU A 32 -3.43 -17.06 -1.62
C LEU A 32 -3.48 -15.55 -1.85
N LEU A 33 -3.75 -14.77 -0.80
CA LEU A 33 -3.80 -13.31 -0.90
C LEU A 33 -2.52 -12.74 -1.52
N TYR A 34 -1.33 -13.15 -1.04
CA TYR A 34 -0.05 -12.62 -1.53
C TYR A 34 0.34 -13.15 -2.92
N ILE A 35 -0.20 -14.33 -3.30
CA ILE A 35 -0.04 -14.87 -4.65
C ILE A 35 -0.89 -14.06 -5.65
N ILE A 36 -2.08 -13.62 -5.23
CA ILE A 36 -3.07 -12.99 -6.12
C ILE A 36 -2.93 -11.46 -6.14
N VAL A 37 -2.59 -10.82 -5.00
CA VAL A 37 -2.61 -9.36 -4.89
C VAL A 37 -1.66 -8.67 -5.86
N ILE A 38 -0.46 -9.21 -6.07
CA ILE A 38 0.52 -8.60 -6.99
C ILE A 38 0.07 -8.72 -8.45
N PRO A 39 -0.32 -9.92 -8.97
CA PRO A 39 -0.92 -10.03 -10.30
C PRO A 39 -2.16 -9.15 -10.47
N PHE A 40 -3.03 -9.07 -9.46
CA PHE A 40 -4.18 -8.18 -9.49
C PHE A 40 -3.79 -6.70 -9.60
N CYS A 41 -2.79 -6.26 -8.83
CA CYS A 41 -2.28 -4.90 -8.93
C CYS A 41 -1.71 -4.61 -10.33
N LYS A 42 -0.95 -5.53 -10.91
CA LYS A 42 -0.44 -5.41 -12.30
C LYS A 42 -1.59 -5.32 -13.30
N PHE A 43 -2.60 -6.15 -13.14
CA PHE A 43 -3.80 -6.14 -13.98
C PHE A 43 -4.54 -4.81 -13.85
N MET A 44 -4.74 -4.30 -12.63
CA MET A 44 -5.38 -2.99 -12.42
C MET A 44 -4.59 -1.85 -13.06
N MET A 45 -3.25 -1.83 -12.95
CA MET A 45 -2.42 -0.84 -13.63
C MET A 45 -2.61 -0.90 -15.16
N PHE A 46 -2.70 -2.10 -15.74
CA PHE A 46 -3.01 -2.28 -17.15
C PHE A 46 -4.41 -1.74 -17.52
N VAL A 47 -5.42 -2.01 -16.68
CA VAL A 47 -6.80 -1.51 -16.86
C VAL A 47 -6.85 0.01 -16.84
N PHE A 48 -6.03 0.66 -15.99
CA PHE A 48 -5.87 2.11 -15.95
C PHE A 48 -5.01 2.67 -17.11
N GLY A 49 -4.53 1.81 -18.02
CA GLY A 49 -3.68 2.22 -19.15
C GLY A 49 -2.23 2.54 -18.76
N CYS A 50 -1.83 2.20 -17.55
CA CYS A 50 -0.49 2.48 -17.03
C CYS A 50 0.48 1.33 -17.31
N LYS A 51 1.58 1.60 -18.02
CA LYS A 51 2.70 0.66 -18.18
C LYS A 51 3.69 0.84 -17.03
N VAL A 52 3.75 -0.13 -16.12
CA VAL A 52 4.69 -0.10 -15.01
C VAL A 52 6.07 -0.60 -15.47
N LYS A 53 7.09 0.23 -15.27
CA LYS A 53 8.51 -0.16 -15.44
C LYS A 53 9.18 -0.10 -14.08
N ILE A 54 9.78 -1.22 -13.66
CA ILE A 54 10.49 -1.33 -12.38
C ILE A 54 11.99 -1.25 -12.65
N LYS A 55 12.70 -0.42 -11.88
CA LYS A 55 14.16 -0.32 -11.89
C LYS A 55 14.69 -0.58 -10.50
N GLY A 56 15.71 -1.42 -10.38
CA GLY A 56 16.28 -1.84 -9.11
C GLY A 56 15.68 -3.14 -8.58
N ASN A 57 16.30 -3.67 -7.54
CA ASN A 57 15.90 -4.93 -6.90
C ASN A 57 15.71 -4.69 -5.40
N LEU A 58 14.77 -5.41 -4.80
CA LEU A 58 14.58 -5.44 -3.35
C LEU A 58 15.53 -6.48 -2.72
N PRO A 59 16.03 -6.22 -1.51
CA PRO A 59 16.74 -7.24 -0.74
C PRO A 59 15.88 -8.48 -0.52
N VAL A 60 16.54 -9.62 -0.39
CA VAL A 60 15.90 -10.90 -0.06
C VAL A 60 16.27 -11.31 1.36
N ASN A 61 15.46 -12.18 1.97
CA ASN A 61 15.72 -12.80 3.28
C ASN A 61 15.67 -11.85 4.50
N GLU A 62 15.14 -10.67 4.36
CA GLU A 62 14.93 -9.75 5.48
C GLU A 62 13.62 -8.97 5.33
N SER A 63 13.05 -8.52 6.46
CA SER A 63 11.94 -7.57 6.47
C SER A 63 12.47 -6.15 6.53
N PHE A 64 11.83 -5.22 5.85
CA PHE A 64 12.27 -3.83 5.78
C PHE A 64 11.09 -2.88 5.70
N VAL A 65 11.36 -1.62 6.00
CA VAL A 65 10.41 -0.51 5.84
C VAL A 65 10.60 0.09 4.44
N ILE A 66 9.55 0.05 3.64
CA ILE A 66 9.50 0.69 2.32
C ILE A 66 8.95 2.09 2.50
N MET A 67 9.66 3.09 2.01
CA MET A 67 9.17 4.46 1.97
C MET A 67 9.04 4.94 0.53
N ALA A 68 7.82 5.31 0.13
CA ALA A 68 7.54 5.79 -1.22
C ALA A 68 6.88 7.17 -1.17
N ASN A 69 7.12 7.99 -2.20
CA ASN A 69 6.37 9.23 -2.40
C ASN A 69 4.90 8.93 -2.71
N HIS A 70 4.03 9.91 -2.47
CA HIS A 70 2.58 9.74 -2.59
C HIS A 70 2.01 10.64 -3.69
N GLN A 71 1.87 10.10 -4.89
CA GLN A 71 1.43 10.86 -6.05
C GLN A 71 -0.07 10.74 -6.33
N SER A 72 -0.63 9.53 -6.18
CA SER A 72 -1.95 9.24 -6.70
C SER A 72 -2.68 8.18 -5.85
N PHE A 73 -3.98 8.05 -6.09
CA PHE A 73 -4.72 6.87 -5.64
C PHE A 73 -4.15 5.57 -6.24
N LEU A 74 -3.55 5.65 -7.42
CA LEU A 74 -2.96 4.49 -8.11
C LEU A 74 -1.72 3.95 -7.41
N ASP A 75 -1.11 4.66 -6.46
CA ASP A 75 0.02 4.16 -5.66
C ASP A 75 -0.32 2.84 -4.95
N VAL A 76 -1.59 2.64 -4.57
CA VAL A 76 -2.07 1.41 -3.92
C VAL A 76 -1.94 0.19 -4.85
N PHE A 77 -1.96 0.39 -6.15
CA PHE A 77 -1.74 -0.66 -7.14
C PHE A 77 -0.30 -0.66 -7.67
N ALA A 78 0.29 0.51 -7.89
CA ALA A 78 1.62 0.63 -8.49
C ALA A 78 2.72 0.09 -7.57
N ILE A 79 2.74 0.48 -6.30
CA ILE A 79 3.80 0.08 -5.36
C ILE A 79 3.86 -1.44 -5.18
N PRO A 80 2.75 -2.17 -4.95
CA PRO A 80 2.79 -3.62 -4.82
C PRO A 80 3.36 -4.36 -6.04
N THR A 81 3.29 -3.76 -7.25
CA THR A 81 3.86 -4.39 -8.45
C THR A 81 5.37 -4.59 -8.38
N ALA A 82 6.05 -3.78 -7.57
CA ALA A 82 7.50 -3.84 -7.36
C ALA A 82 7.90 -4.71 -6.17
N LEU A 83 6.91 -5.23 -5.42
CA LEU A 83 7.17 -5.99 -4.20
C LEU A 83 7.24 -7.49 -4.47
N SER A 84 7.90 -8.19 -3.56
CA SER A 84 7.93 -9.65 -3.45
C SER A 84 7.70 -10.05 -2.00
N GLY A 85 7.25 -11.28 -1.76
CA GLY A 85 7.02 -11.78 -0.41
C GLY A 85 5.78 -11.19 0.27
N LYS A 86 5.78 -11.24 1.58
CA LYS A 86 4.68 -10.72 2.41
C LYS A 86 4.89 -9.25 2.68
N PHE A 87 3.91 -8.44 2.37
CA PHE A 87 3.95 -7.01 2.68
C PHE A 87 2.66 -6.55 3.35
N SER A 88 2.78 -5.48 4.07
CA SER A 88 1.70 -4.74 4.70
C SER A 88 1.91 -3.25 4.45
N ALA A 89 1.03 -2.42 4.94
CA ALA A 89 1.13 -0.97 4.79
C ALA A 89 0.62 -0.25 6.03
N VAL A 90 0.90 1.05 6.09
CA VAL A 90 0.27 1.96 7.03
C VAL A 90 -0.77 2.78 6.28
N ALA A 91 -2.01 2.80 6.77
CA ALA A 91 -3.10 3.55 6.17
C ALA A 91 -3.86 4.39 7.20
N ALA A 92 -4.51 5.47 6.76
CA ALA A 92 -5.33 6.29 7.63
C ALA A 92 -6.48 5.48 8.26
N SER A 93 -6.77 5.73 9.53
CA SER A 93 -7.80 5.00 10.30
C SER A 93 -9.19 5.07 9.64
N MET A 94 -9.50 6.16 8.94
CA MET A 94 -10.77 6.31 8.20
C MET A 94 -10.97 5.24 7.12
N ASN A 95 -9.92 4.70 6.52
CA ASN A 95 -10.01 3.63 5.52
C ASN A 95 -10.60 2.34 6.10
N PHE A 96 -10.45 2.13 7.40
CA PHE A 96 -10.99 0.97 8.12
C PHE A 96 -12.48 1.11 8.46
N LYS A 97 -13.10 2.25 8.18
CA LYS A 97 -14.56 2.46 8.31
C LYS A 97 -15.32 2.02 7.06
N ILE A 98 -14.64 1.78 5.94
CA ILE A 98 -15.25 1.36 4.68
C ILE A 98 -15.52 -0.15 4.75
N PRO A 99 -16.80 -0.61 4.71
CA PRO A 99 -17.13 -2.02 4.69
C PRO A 99 -16.40 -2.75 3.55
N VAL A 100 -16.18 -4.06 3.67
CA VAL A 100 -15.46 -4.88 2.68
C VAL A 100 -13.99 -4.50 2.58
N TYR A 101 -13.67 -3.22 2.28
CA TYR A 101 -12.30 -2.72 2.20
C TYR A 101 -11.55 -2.87 3.52
N SER A 102 -12.21 -2.61 4.66
CA SER A 102 -11.61 -2.79 5.98
C SER A 102 -11.21 -4.25 6.24
N THR A 103 -12.02 -5.20 5.76
CA THR A 103 -11.71 -6.63 5.88
C THR A 103 -10.46 -6.99 5.07
N PHE A 104 -10.36 -6.47 3.85
CA PHE A 104 -9.18 -6.63 3.00
C PHE A 104 -7.92 -6.05 3.66
N LEU A 105 -8.00 -4.83 4.18
CA LEU A 105 -6.89 -4.20 4.91
C LEU A 105 -6.44 -5.03 6.11
N LYS A 106 -7.39 -5.54 6.91
CA LYS A 106 -7.09 -6.39 8.08
C LYS A 106 -6.40 -7.70 7.67
N LYS A 107 -6.83 -8.33 6.58
CA LYS A 107 -6.22 -9.57 6.06
C LYS A 107 -4.80 -9.33 5.52
N LEU A 108 -4.54 -8.18 4.92
CA LEU A 108 -3.20 -7.72 4.55
C LEU A 108 -2.36 -7.25 5.75
N LYS A 109 -2.91 -7.33 6.97
CA LYS A 109 -2.28 -6.80 8.20
C LYS A 109 -1.93 -5.32 8.11
N VAL A 110 -2.66 -4.54 7.30
CA VAL A 110 -2.47 -3.09 7.20
C VAL A 110 -2.72 -2.46 8.56
N VAL A 111 -1.82 -1.59 8.97
CA VAL A 111 -1.88 -0.91 10.26
C VAL A 111 -2.61 0.42 10.11
N ALA A 112 -3.70 0.57 10.87
CA ALA A 112 -4.39 1.84 10.96
C ALA A 112 -3.52 2.84 11.74
N ILE A 113 -3.23 4.00 11.13
CA ILE A 113 -2.58 5.08 11.85
C ILE A 113 -3.62 6.07 12.34
N ASP A 114 -3.64 6.28 13.64
CA ASP A 114 -4.41 7.33 14.29
C ASP A 114 -3.46 8.47 14.68
N ARG A 115 -3.74 9.64 14.14
CA ARG A 115 -2.94 10.86 14.34
C ARG A 115 -3.66 11.89 15.20
N SER A 116 -4.74 11.49 15.85
CA SER A 116 -5.54 12.39 16.70
C SER A 116 -4.73 12.93 17.87
N ASN A 117 -3.82 12.11 18.42
CA ASN A 117 -2.87 12.51 19.45
C ASN A 117 -1.58 11.67 19.36
N LEU A 118 -0.57 12.09 20.14
CA LEU A 118 0.74 11.45 20.16
C LEU A 118 0.68 10.00 20.66
N GLU A 119 -0.12 9.73 21.68
CA GLU A 119 -0.25 8.39 22.27
C GLU A 119 -0.81 7.38 21.25
N ASN A 120 -1.86 7.75 20.52
CA ASN A 120 -2.44 6.93 19.47
C ASN A 120 -1.47 6.71 18.31
N ALA A 121 -0.71 7.74 17.95
CA ALA A 121 0.33 7.61 16.93
C ALA A 121 1.42 6.60 17.35
N ILE A 122 1.88 6.65 18.60
CA ILE A 122 2.85 5.69 19.17
C ILE A 122 2.27 4.26 19.16
N LYS A 123 1.03 4.08 19.62
CA LYS A 123 0.35 2.78 19.58
C LYS A 123 0.25 2.21 18.17
N SER A 124 0.04 3.07 17.18
CA SER A 124 0.01 2.66 15.77
C SER A 124 1.39 2.19 15.28
N ILE A 125 2.46 2.86 15.69
CA ILE A 125 3.84 2.45 15.38
C ILE A 125 4.13 1.08 16.01
N SER A 126 3.82 0.87 17.29
CA SER A 126 4.02 -0.42 17.96
C SER A 126 3.25 -1.58 17.29
N LYS A 127 2.08 -1.31 16.72
CA LYS A 127 1.37 -2.31 15.91
C LYS A 127 2.13 -2.64 14.62
N ALA A 128 2.73 -1.64 13.97
CA ALA A 128 3.53 -1.85 12.76
C ALA A 128 4.82 -2.62 13.07
N GLU A 129 5.47 -2.36 14.22
CA GLU A 129 6.63 -3.12 14.71
C GLU A 129 6.32 -4.61 14.77
N LYS A 130 5.21 -4.99 15.41
CA LYS A 130 4.76 -6.39 15.49
C LYS A 130 4.53 -7.03 14.12
N VAL A 131 3.99 -6.29 13.16
CA VAL A 131 3.77 -6.80 11.80
C VAL A 131 5.10 -7.04 11.09
N LEU A 132 6.08 -6.16 11.28
CA LEU A 132 7.42 -6.29 10.71
C LEU A 132 8.17 -7.50 11.31
N GLU A 133 8.05 -7.73 12.63
CA GLU A 133 8.59 -8.89 13.35
C GLU A 133 8.03 -10.22 12.84
N LEU A 134 6.79 -10.23 12.33
CA LEU A 134 6.16 -11.38 11.69
C LEU A 134 6.70 -11.67 10.27
N GLY A 135 7.72 -10.95 9.81
CA GLY A 135 8.35 -11.14 8.52
C GLY A 135 7.66 -10.43 7.36
N TYR A 136 6.88 -9.37 7.62
CA TYR A 136 6.24 -8.56 6.59
C TYR A 136 7.08 -7.32 6.28
N HIS A 137 7.22 -6.96 5.02
CA HIS A 137 7.66 -5.61 4.67
C HIS A 137 6.55 -4.61 4.99
N ILE A 138 6.89 -3.42 5.47
CA ILE A 138 5.90 -2.37 5.76
C ILE A 138 6.06 -1.22 4.76
N VAL A 139 5.02 -0.99 3.98
CA VAL A 139 4.94 0.16 3.07
C VAL A 139 4.40 1.38 3.79
N ILE A 140 5.12 2.46 3.72
CA ILE A 140 4.74 3.77 4.29
C ILE A 140 4.88 4.85 3.22
N LEU A 141 3.88 5.69 3.13
CA LEU A 141 3.92 6.93 2.35
C LEU A 141 4.15 8.08 3.34
N PRO A 142 5.41 8.49 3.58
CA PRO A 142 5.76 9.35 4.73
C PRO A 142 5.19 10.76 4.62
N GLU A 143 4.79 11.19 3.43
CA GLU A 143 4.07 12.45 3.21
C GLU A 143 2.72 12.46 3.93
N GLY A 144 2.07 11.30 4.03
CA GLY A 144 0.81 11.13 4.73
C GLY A 144 -0.43 11.61 3.98
N THR A 145 -0.26 12.35 2.91
CA THR A 145 -1.31 12.76 1.96
C THR A 145 -0.72 12.76 0.54
N ARG A 146 -1.57 12.61 -0.45
CA ARG A 146 -1.17 12.73 -1.85
C ARG A 146 -0.71 14.16 -2.15
N THR A 147 0.26 14.28 -3.04
CA THR A 147 0.65 15.59 -3.54
C THR A 147 -0.49 16.25 -4.32
N VAL A 148 -0.63 17.55 -4.18
CA VAL A 148 -1.56 18.38 -4.96
C VAL A 148 -0.81 19.26 -5.98
N THR A 149 0.53 19.27 -5.92
CA THR A 149 1.40 20.11 -6.76
C THR A 149 2.34 19.31 -7.65
N GLY A 150 2.32 17.98 -7.56
CA GLY A 150 3.31 17.09 -8.19
C GLY A 150 4.66 17.03 -7.45
N LYS A 151 4.89 17.92 -6.47
CA LYS A 151 6.12 17.93 -5.66
C LYS A 151 5.97 17.00 -4.45
N ILE A 152 7.08 16.48 -3.96
CA ILE A 152 7.13 15.69 -2.72
C ILE A 152 6.84 16.59 -1.53
N ASN A 153 5.88 16.19 -0.70
CA ASN A 153 5.54 16.90 0.54
C ASN A 153 6.54 16.56 1.66
N SER A 154 6.51 17.36 2.74
CA SER A 154 7.33 17.10 3.93
C SER A 154 6.99 15.75 4.57
N PHE A 155 8.02 15.01 4.98
CA PHE A 155 7.88 13.68 5.56
C PHE A 155 7.51 13.73 7.03
N LYS A 156 6.54 12.89 7.42
CA LYS A 156 6.19 12.64 8.82
C LYS A 156 7.17 11.67 9.46
N LYS A 157 7.53 11.90 10.71
CA LYS A 157 8.58 11.17 11.43
C LYS A 157 8.24 9.70 11.76
N GLY A 158 6.96 9.33 11.76
CA GLY A 158 6.49 8.01 12.23
C GLY A 158 7.17 6.82 11.57
N GLY A 159 7.35 6.83 10.25
CA GLY A 159 8.03 5.75 9.54
C GLY A 159 9.50 5.62 9.90
N PHE A 160 10.19 6.73 10.17
CA PHE A 160 11.58 6.72 10.61
C PHE A 160 11.71 6.20 12.05
N HIS A 161 10.76 6.51 12.94
CA HIS A 161 10.71 5.92 14.28
C HIS A 161 10.49 4.40 14.21
N LEU A 162 9.59 3.92 13.34
CA LEU A 162 9.41 2.48 13.12
C LEU A 162 10.74 1.81 12.72
N ALA A 163 11.41 2.32 11.70
CA ALA A 163 12.66 1.76 11.21
C ALA A 163 13.76 1.77 12.29
N LYS A 164 13.87 2.88 13.06
CA LYS A 164 14.83 3.02 14.17
C LYS A 164 14.56 1.99 15.28
N ASN A 165 13.31 1.88 15.73
CA ASN A 165 12.94 1.00 16.85
C ASN A 165 13.17 -0.47 16.51
N THR A 166 12.86 -0.86 15.28
CA THR A 166 13.02 -2.24 14.81
C THR A 166 14.40 -2.53 14.24
N LYS A 167 15.29 -1.52 14.17
CA LYS A 167 16.60 -1.60 13.51
C LYS A 167 16.50 -2.10 12.06
N SER A 168 15.36 -1.84 11.42
CA SER A 168 15.08 -2.28 10.07
C SER A 168 15.64 -1.33 9.04
N ARG A 169 16.07 -1.86 7.91
CA ARG A 169 16.54 -1.10 6.77
C ARG A 169 15.36 -0.32 6.14
N ILE A 170 15.62 0.91 5.72
CA ILE A 170 14.67 1.69 4.91
C ILE A 170 15.03 1.49 3.44
N ILE A 171 14.05 1.07 2.65
CA ILE A 171 14.18 0.94 1.20
C ILE A 171 13.33 2.05 0.55
N PRO A 172 13.96 3.06 -0.05
CA PRO A 172 13.22 4.10 -0.76
C PRO A 172 12.71 3.57 -2.11
N ILE A 173 11.44 3.81 -2.40
CA ILE A 173 10.84 3.60 -3.72
C ILE A 173 10.35 4.96 -4.23
N VAL A 174 10.67 5.26 -5.48
CA VAL A 174 10.16 6.47 -6.15
C VAL A 174 9.17 6.05 -7.23
N THR A 175 7.91 6.47 -7.08
CA THR A 175 6.91 6.40 -8.14
C THR A 175 6.96 7.69 -8.96
N LYS A 176 6.84 7.56 -10.30
CA LYS A 176 6.84 8.68 -11.23
C LYS A 176 5.78 8.49 -12.32
N GLY A 177 5.10 9.58 -12.71
CA GLY A 177 4.09 9.57 -13.77
C GLY A 177 2.70 9.10 -13.32
N LEU A 178 2.39 9.16 -12.02
CA LEU A 178 1.07 8.84 -11.47
C LEU A 178 0.29 10.10 -11.05
N TYR A 179 0.93 11.27 -11.11
CA TYR A 179 0.31 12.55 -10.76
C TYR A 179 -0.44 13.17 -11.95
N ASP A 180 0.03 12.95 -13.18
CA ASP A 180 -0.47 13.56 -14.42
C ASP A 180 -1.78 12.94 -14.91
#